data_422febe0bc91986597b81ef976ffab2d
#
_entry.id   422febe0bc91986597b81ef976ffab2d
#
_cell.length_a   1.000
_cell.length_b   1.000
_cell.length_c   1.000
_cell.angle_alpha   90.00
_cell.angle_beta   90.00
_cell.angle_gamma   90.00
#
_symmetry.space_group_name_H-M   'P 1'
#
loop_
_entity.id
_entity.type
_entity.pdbx_description
1 polymer ?
#
loop_
_entity_poly.entity_id
_entity_poly.type
_entity_poly.pdbx_seq_one_letter_code
_entity_poly.pdbx_strand_id
1 'polypeptide(L)'
;MATMNLKLIDGVHILTLTNAENGGDNRLTTEVVAEYLTALDTVEQYRGNTALLLTCTHEKTFSTGINLDWLIPLNEADRNEFTTAFETLLCRLALLNAPTVACINGNAYAGCAIVASAADFRLMRSDRGRFCFPEVDIKIPFTQISSDIGQLLPNQQAVKNMMLTGVAYTGIECAEQQIVDAIYPQDQLQEEALNLAKTLASKDRNTYCINRNLLRPAITAHLKNLTQ
;
A
#
# COMPACT_ATOMS: atom_id res chain seq x y z
N MET A 1 18.98 -7.72 7.73
CA MET A 1 17.98 -8.81 7.69
C MET A 1 16.88 -8.35 6.74
N ALA A 2 16.26 -9.28 6.00
CA ALA A 2 15.15 -8.90 5.12
C ALA A 2 13.99 -8.31 5.93
N THR A 3 13.38 -7.25 5.42
CA THR A 3 12.29 -6.53 6.09
C THR A 3 10.92 -7.04 5.67
N MET A 4 10.88 -7.93 4.70
CA MET A 4 9.67 -8.57 4.19
C MET A 4 9.96 -9.95 3.61
N ASN A 5 8.90 -10.72 3.40
CA ASN A 5 8.97 -12.08 2.84
C ASN A 5 7.90 -12.25 1.76
N LEU A 6 8.28 -12.69 0.58
CA LEU A 6 7.37 -13.00 -0.53
C LEU A 6 7.23 -14.52 -0.67
N LYS A 7 5.99 -15.02 -0.63
CA LYS A 7 5.66 -16.44 -0.85
C LYS A 7 4.56 -16.57 -1.90
N LEU A 8 4.65 -17.59 -2.72
CA LEU A 8 3.58 -17.98 -3.65
C LEU A 8 2.79 -19.15 -3.04
N ILE A 9 1.49 -18.94 -2.80
CA ILE A 9 0.58 -19.95 -2.23
C ILE A 9 -0.71 -19.94 -3.04
N ASP A 10 -1.07 -21.06 -3.62
CA ASP A 10 -2.31 -21.25 -4.38
C ASP A 10 -2.53 -20.16 -5.48
N GLY A 11 -1.47 -19.78 -6.18
CA GLY A 11 -1.53 -18.76 -7.22
C GLY A 11 -1.55 -17.31 -6.72
N VAL A 12 -1.43 -17.07 -5.41
CA VAL A 12 -1.34 -15.75 -4.80
C VAL A 12 0.07 -15.50 -4.29
N HIS A 13 0.69 -14.40 -4.70
CA HIS A 13 1.90 -13.88 -4.08
C HIS A 13 1.54 -13.14 -2.79
N ILE A 14 2.04 -13.63 -1.67
CA ILE A 14 1.82 -13.04 -0.35
C ILE A 14 3.09 -12.31 0.07
N LEU A 15 3.06 -10.99 0.07
CA LEU A 15 4.13 -10.13 0.56
C LEU A 15 3.83 -9.74 2.01
N THR A 16 4.62 -10.29 2.92
CA THR A 16 4.45 -10.11 4.36
C THR A 16 5.54 -9.19 4.90
N LEU A 17 5.15 -8.06 5.47
CA LEU A 17 6.07 -7.15 6.16
C LEU A 17 6.45 -7.74 7.52
N THR A 18 7.74 -7.77 7.84
CA THR A 18 8.27 -8.40 9.06
C THR A 18 9.18 -7.47 9.89
N ASN A 19 9.40 -6.24 9.44
CA ASN A 19 10.33 -5.31 10.08
C ASN A 19 9.84 -4.77 11.43
N ALA A 20 8.54 -4.85 11.72
CA ALA A 20 7.97 -4.38 12.98
C ALA A 20 8.40 -5.24 14.19
N GLU A 21 8.75 -6.52 13.98
CA GLU A 21 9.23 -7.43 15.02
C GLU A 21 10.55 -6.96 15.65
N ASN A 22 11.33 -6.16 14.92
CA ASN A 22 12.58 -5.58 15.37
C ASN A 22 12.44 -4.12 15.88
N GLY A 23 11.22 -3.69 16.23
CA GLY A 23 10.93 -2.32 16.69
C GLY A 23 10.88 -1.30 15.57
N GLY A 24 10.86 -1.73 14.30
CA GLY A 24 10.86 -0.85 13.12
C GLY A 24 9.47 -0.37 12.68
N ASP A 25 8.38 -0.84 13.27
CA ASP A 25 6.98 -0.53 12.90
C ASP A 25 6.70 -0.61 11.39
N ASN A 26 7.41 -1.50 10.68
CA ASN A 26 7.40 -1.62 9.22
C ASN A 26 7.65 -0.29 8.49
N ARG A 27 8.52 0.58 9.06
CA ARG A 27 8.83 1.89 8.49
C ARG A 27 9.57 1.78 7.17
N LEU A 28 9.31 2.73 6.28
CA LEU A 28 9.91 2.79 4.96
C LEU A 28 11.26 3.52 5.01
N THR A 29 12.29 2.88 4.47
CA THR A 29 13.63 3.41 4.16
C THR A 29 13.97 3.05 2.72
N THR A 30 15.11 3.48 2.20
CA THR A 30 15.57 3.11 0.85
C THR A 30 15.64 1.59 0.68
N GLU A 31 16.16 0.88 1.68
CA GLU A 31 16.29 -0.58 1.64
C GLU A 31 14.91 -1.26 1.58
N VAL A 32 13.97 -0.79 2.41
CA VAL A 32 12.59 -1.33 2.44
C VAL A 32 11.89 -1.10 1.09
N VAL A 33 12.03 0.10 0.52
CA VAL A 33 11.46 0.42 -0.81
C VAL A 33 12.09 -0.46 -1.89
N ALA A 34 13.40 -0.70 -1.85
CA ALA A 34 14.09 -1.58 -2.80
C ALA A 34 13.62 -3.04 -2.68
N GLU A 35 13.37 -3.54 -1.46
CA GLU A 35 12.79 -4.87 -1.27
C GLU A 35 11.35 -4.97 -1.84
N TYR A 36 10.53 -3.93 -1.66
CA TYR A 36 9.22 -3.86 -2.31
C TYR A 36 9.34 -3.94 -3.83
N LEU A 37 10.19 -3.11 -4.44
CA LEU A 37 10.38 -3.10 -5.89
C LEU A 37 10.83 -4.47 -6.41
N THR A 38 11.75 -5.14 -5.70
CA THR A 38 12.20 -6.51 -6.01
C THR A 38 11.04 -7.53 -5.93
N ALA A 39 10.17 -7.38 -4.93
CA ALA A 39 8.98 -8.22 -4.81
C ALA A 39 8.00 -7.99 -5.98
N LEU A 40 7.80 -6.72 -6.39
CA LEU A 40 6.97 -6.40 -7.56
C LEU A 40 7.56 -7.00 -8.84
N ASP A 41 8.90 -6.94 -9.05
CA ASP A 41 9.58 -7.57 -10.19
C ASP A 41 9.26 -9.08 -10.25
N THR A 42 9.29 -9.76 -9.11
CA THR A 42 8.97 -11.19 -9.03
C THR A 42 7.52 -11.48 -9.44
N VAL A 43 6.57 -10.66 -8.99
CA VAL A 43 5.15 -10.80 -9.38
C VAL A 43 4.96 -10.50 -10.86
N GLU A 44 5.63 -9.47 -11.39
CA GLU A 44 5.53 -9.07 -12.80
C GLU A 44 6.09 -10.14 -13.76
N GLN A 45 7.16 -10.81 -13.36
CA GLN A 45 7.81 -11.89 -14.13
C GLN A 45 7.05 -13.22 -14.06
N TYR A 46 6.15 -13.39 -13.09
CA TYR A 46 5.37 -14.62 -12.96
C TYR A 46 4.47 -14.83 -14.19
N ARG A 47 4.53 -16.02 -14.75
CA ARG A 47 3.72 -16.41 -15.92
C ARG A 47 2.42 -17.07 -15.47
N GLY A 48 1.30 -16.53 -15.92
CA GLY A 48 -0.05 -17.00 -15.60
C GLY A 48 -0.81 -16.02 -14.73
N ASN A 49 -2.02 -16.40 -14.38
CA ASN A 49 -2.89 -15.61 -13.52
C ASN A 49 -2.37 -15.65 -12.08
N THR A 50 -2.37 -14.52 -11.42
CA THR A 50 -1.91 -14.34 -10.03
C THR A 50 -2.53 -13.09 -9.43
N ALA A 51 -2.43 -12.94 -8.12
CA ALA A 51 -2.72 -11.71 -7.39
C ALA A 51 -1.61 -11.45 -6.36
N LEU A 52 -1.46 -10.22 -5.93
CA LEU A 52 -0.59 -9.83 -4.81
C LEU A 52 -1.45 -9.53 -3.57
N LEU A 53 -1.17 -10.22 -2.47
CA LEU A 53 -1.68 -9.91 -1.14
C LEU A 53 -0.57 -9.27 -0.32
N LEU A 54 -0.76 -8.02 0.08
CA LEU A 54 0.14 -7.29 0.97
C LEU A 54 -0.39 -7.37 2.40
N THR A 55 0.42 -7.86 3.34
CA THR A 55 0.06 -8.05 4.76
C THR A 55 1.25 -7.83 5.69
N CYS A 56 1.07 -7.95 7.00
CA CYS A 56 2.18 -7.93 7.94
C CYS A 56 1.98 -8.92 9.10
N THR A 57 3.07 -9.24 9.82
CA THR A 57 3.03 -10.13 10.99
C THR A 57 2.71 -9.40 12.30
N HIS A 58 2.90 -8.08 12.37
CA HIS A 58 2.74 -7.33 13.60
C HIS A 58 1.28 -7.07 13.94
N GLU A 59 0.87 -7.39 15.18
CA GLU A 59 -0.53 -7.34 15.59
C GLU A 59 -1.14 -5.93 15.70
N LYS A 60 -0.31 -4.90 15.87
CA LYS A 60 -0.79 -3.53 16.16
C LYS A 60 -0.60 -2.57 15.02
N THR A 61 0.39 -2.84 14.17
CA THR A 61 0.86 -1.87 13.18
C THR A 61 1.05 -2.55 11.84
N PHE A 62 0.27 -2.14 10.85
CA PHE A 62 0.54 -2.51 9.46
C PHE A 62 1.83 -1.81 9.00
N SER A 63 1.88 -0.48 9.10
CA SER A 63 3.10 0.33 9.00
C SER A 63 2.81 1.78 9.40
N THR A 64 3.81 2.45 9.97
CA THR A 64 3.74 3.88 10.33
C THR A 64 4.27 4.80 9.22
N GLY A 65 4.56 4.28 8.03
CA GLY A 65 5.00 5.08 6.89
C GLY A 65 6.51 5.29 6.86
N ILE A 66 6.93 6.43 6.33
CA ILE A 66 8.35 6.75 6.13
C ILE A 66 9.06 6.93 7.49
N ASN A 67 10.25 6.36 7.63
CA ASN A 67 11.10 6.56 8.80
C ASN A 67 11.70 7.97 8.78
N LEU A 68 11.04 8.91 9.46
CA LEU A 68 11.47 10.31 9.48
C LEU A 68 12.78 10.51 10.25
N ASP A 69 13.03 9.73 11.29
CA ASP A 69 14.28 9.79 12.05
C ASP A 69 15.50 9.43 11.17
N TRP A 70 15.27 8.59 10.17
CA TRP A 70 16.24 8.22 9.16
C TRP A 70 16.27 9.23 7.99
N LEU A 71 15.11 9.70 7.51
CA LEU A 71 15.01 10.55 6.31
C LEU A 71 15.53 11.98 6.55
N ILE A 72 15.17 12.61 7.70
CA ILE A 72 15.46 14.02 7.96
C ILE A 72 16.96 14.35 7.95
N PRO A 73 17.85 13.49 8.51
CA PRO A 73 19.30 13.75 8.50
C PRO A 73 19.97 13.58 7.15
N LEU A 74 19.32 12.95 6.16
CA LEU A 74 19.91 12.75 4.82
C LEU A 74 20.17 14.09 4.13
N ASN A 75 21.15 14.14 3.24
CA ASN A 75 21.34 15.26 2.34
C ASN A 75 20.21 15.33 1.28
N GLU A 76 20.15 16.44 0.56
CA GLU A 76 19.08 16.68 -0.42
C GLU A 76 19.08 15.65 -1.57
N ALA A 77 20.25 15.23 -2.04
CA ALA A 77 20.37 14.26 -3.12
C ALA A 77 19.78 12.90 -2.72
N ASP A 78 20.15 12.39 -1.53
CA ASP A 78 19.67 11.12 -1.01
C ASP A 78 18.17 11.17 -0.71
N ARG A 79 17.65 12.31 -0.21
CA ARG A 79 16.19 12.49 -0.02
C ARG A 79 15.43 12.46 -1.34
N ASN A 80 15.98 13.10 -2.38
CA ASN A 80 15.36 13.11 -3.71
C ASN A 80 15.39 11.70 -4.33
N GLU A 81 16.49 10.96 -4.18
CA GLU A 81 16.58 9.56 -4.63
C GLU A 81 15.54 8.69 -3.93
N PHE A 82 15.42 8.78 -2.60
CA PHE A 82 14.39 8.06 -1.84
C PHE A 82 12.99 8.44 -2.32
N THR A 83 12.70 9.73 -2.49
CA THR A 83 11.38 10.20 -2.96
C THR A 83 11.04 9.61 -4.32
N THR A 84 11.97 9.64 -5.26
CA THR A 84 11.78 9.06 -6.60
C THR A 84 11.54 7.55 -6.54
N ALA A 85 12.31 6.83 -5.71
CA ALA A 85 12.12 5.39 -5.52
C ALA A 85 10.76 5.08 -4.88
N PHE A 86 10.33 5.85 -3.88
CA PHE A 86 9.04 5.69 -3.24
C PHE A 86 7.87 5.99 -4.20
N GLU A 87 7.96 7.06 -4.99
CA GLU A 87 6.96 7.39 -6.01
C GLU A 87 6.90 6.32 -7.11
N THR A 88 8.05 5.76 -7.48
CA THR A 88 8.11 4.61 -8.40
C THR A 88 7.40 3.39 -7.82
N LEU A 89 7.63 3.07 -6.54
CA LEU A 89 6.91 2.01 -5.83
C LEU A 89 5.40 2.24 -5.87
N LEU A 90 4.93 3.45 -5.55
CA LEU A 90 3.51 3.78 -5.55
C LEU A 90 2.86 3.57 -6.93
N CYS A 91 3.49 4.10 -7.98
CA CYS A 91 2.99 3.96 -9.35
C CYS A 91 3.02 2.49 -9.81
N ARG A 92 4.10 1.77 -9.55
CA ARG A 92 4.24 0.35 -9.94
C ARG A 92 3.25 -0.54 -9.19
N LEU A 93 3.04 -0.31 -7.89
CA LEU A 93 2.04 -1.06 -7.12
C LEU A 93 0.63 -0.81 -7.66
N ALA A 94 0.29 0.47 -7.89
CA ALA A 94 -1.02 0.84 -8.43
C ALA A 94 -1.28 0.29 -9.85
N LEU A 95 -0.23 0.11 -10.65
CA LEU A 95 -0.32 -0.39 -12.04
C LEU A 95 0.25 -1.81 -12.20
N LEU A 96 0.51 -2.51 -11.08
CA LEU A 96 1.08 -3.86 -11.12
C LEU A 96 0.29 -4.74 -12.10
N ASN A 97 0.99 -5.53 -12.91
CA ASN A 97 0.32 -6.40 -13.87
C ASN A 97 -0.38 -7.62 -13.23
N ALA A 98 -0.90 -7.45 -12.01
CA ALA A 98 -1.71 -8.41 -11.24
C ALA A 98 -2.69 -7.65 -10.35
N PRO A 99 -3.84 -8.24 -9.99
CA PRO A 99 -4.71 -7.71 -8.93
C PRO A 99 -3.97 -7.58 -7.60
N THR A 100 -4.31 -6.56 -6.81
CA THR A 100 -3.66 -6.28 -5.54
C THR A 100 -4.66 -6.13 -4.39
N VAL A 101 -4.36 -6.76 -3.24
CA VAL A 101 -5.16 -6.68 -2.02
C VAL A 101 -4.25 -6.23 -0.87
N ALA A 102 -4.65 -5.19 -0.14
CA ALA A 102 -4.02 -4.80 1.13
C ALA A 102 -4.83 -5.36 2.30
N CYS A 103 -4.18 -6.17 3.14
CA CYS A 103 -4.73 -6.73 4.38
C CYS A 103 -4.17 -5.92 5.55
N ILE A 104 -4.94 -4.95 6.03
CA ILE A 104 -4.55 -3.95 7.02
C ILE A 104 -4.93 -4.44 8.42
N ASN A 105 -4.01 -5.13 9.09
CA ASN A 105 -4.25 -5.75 10.40
C ASN A 105 -3.97 -4.84 11.60
N GLY A 106 -3.64 -3.58 11.39
CA GLY A 106 -3.33 -2.61 12.42
C GLY A 106 -3.25 -1.18 11.87
N ASN A 107 -2.47 -0.32 12.53
CA ASN A 107 -2.30 1.06 12.09
C ASN A 107 -1.63 1.16 10.71
N ALA A 108 -2.24 1.91 9.80
CA ALA A 108 -1.69 2.29 8.51
C ALA A 108 -1.62 3.83 8.43
N TYR A 109 -0.43 4.39 8.56
CA TYR A 109 -0.22 5.82 8.64
C TYR A 109 0.69 6.34 7.53
N ALA A 110 0.47 7.61 7.16
CA ALA A 110 1.33 8.38 6.26
C ALA A 110 1.67 7.61 4.96
N GLY A 111 2.92 7.58 4.56
CA GLY A 111 3.37 6.89 3.36
C GLY A 111 2.86 5.46 3.20
N CYS A 112 2.59 4.73 4.29
CA CYS A 112 2.06 3.36 4.16
C CYS A 112 0.54 3.31 4.00
N ALA A 113 -0.20 4.29 4.52
CA ALA A 113 -1.60 4.47 4.16
C ALA A 113 -1.72 4.79 2.66
N ILE A 114 -0.75 5.57 2.11
CA ILE A 114 -0.66 5.84 0.67
C ILE A 114 -0.34 4.55 -0.10
N VAL A 115 0.61 3.71 0.37
CA VAL A 115 0.89 2.39 -0.22
C VAL A 115 -0.37 1.50 -0.21
N ALA A 116 -1.12 1.46 0.89
CA ALA A 116 -2.38 0.71 0.95
C ALA A 116 -3.44 1.27 -0.01
N SER A 117 -3.46 2.60 -0.24
CA SER A 117 -4.35 3.24 -1.21
C SER A 117 -4.03 2.86 -2.66
N ALA A 118 -2.77 2.51 -2.96
CA ALA A 118 -2.36 2.06 -4.28
C ALA A 118 -2.91 0.66 -4.65
N ALA A 119 -3.26 -0.17 -3.66
CA ALA A 119 -3.87 -1.47 -3.90
C ALA A 119 -5.26 -1.35 -4.59
N ASP A 120 -5.70 -2.41 -5.26
CA ASP A 120 -7.03 -2.45 -5.88
C ASP A 120 -8.11 -2.57 -4.81
N PHE A 121 -7.90 -3.43 -3.81
CA PHE A 121 -8.81 -3.67 -2.69
C PHE A 121 -8.07 -3.56 -1.35
N ARG A 122 -8.79 -3.15 -0.30
CA ARG A 122 -8.31 -2.98 1.07
C ARG A 122 -9.27 -3.67 2.02
N LEU A 123 -8.78 -4.63 2.79
CA LEU A 123 -9.50 -5.21 3.91
C LEU A 123 -8.81 -4.77 5.20
N MET A 124 -9.58 -4.37 6.20
CA MET A 124 -9.02 -3.84 7.44
C MET A 124 -9.59 -4.55 8.66
N ARG A 125 -8.81 -4.60 9.72
CA ARG A 125 -9.23 -5.10 11.01
C ARG A 125 -10.30 -4.19 11.62
N SER A 126 -11.41 -4.79 12.10
CA SER A 126 -12.57 -4.06 12.64
C SER A 126 -12.38 -3.54 14.05
N ASP A 127 -11.63 -4.29 14.88
CA ASP A 127 -11.52 -4.07 16.33
C ASP A 127 -10.28 -3.25 16.74
N ARG A 128 -9.36 -2.99 15.80
CA ARG A 128 -8.11 -2.29 16.07
C ARG A 128 -7.50 -1.65 14.82
N GLY A 129 -6.66 -0.65 15.06
CA GLY A 129 -5.93 0.07 14.02
C GLY A 129 -6.68 1.31 13.52
N ARG A 130 -5.92 2.17 12.87
CA ARG A 130 -6.42 3.40 12.25
C ARG A 130 -5.78 3.58 10.89
N PHE A 131 -6.52 4.21 10.00
CA PHE A 131 -6.04 4.64 8.69
C PHE A 131 -5.97 6.17 8.67
N CYS A 132 -4.83 6.74 8.27
CA CYS A 132 -4.61 8.17 8.41
C CYS A 132 -3.60 8.71 7.39
N PHE A 133 -3.85 9.93 6.92
CA PHE A 133 -2.89 10.78 6.22
C PHE A 133 -2.51 11.95 7.14
N PRO A 134 -1.52 11.78 8.05
CA PRO A 134 -1.17 12.79 9.06
C PRO A 134 -0.20 13.87 8.55
N GLU A 135 0.04 13.94 7.24
CA GLU A 135 1.08 14.77 6.62
C GLU A 135 0.97 16.25 7.01
N VAL A 136 -0.25 16.78 7.16
CA VAL A 136 -0.49 18.15 7.62
C VAL A 136 0.00 18.38 9.07
N ASP A 137 -0.15 17.40 9.94
CA ASP A 137 0.26 17.49 11.34
C ASP A 137 1.78 17.35 11.49
N ILE A 138 2.40 16.50 10.69
CA ILE A 138 3.85 16.27 10.68
C ILE A 138 4.60 17.25 9.74
N LYS A 139 3.89 18.20 9.11
CA LYS A 139 4.45 19.26 8.25
C LYS A 139 5.22 18.74 7.03
N ILE A 140 4.80 17.64 6.45
CA ILE A 140 5.35 17.06 5.23
C ILE A 140 4.25 17.14 4.15
N PRO A 141 4.40 17.98 3.13
CA PRO A 141 3.39 18.09 2.08
C PRO A 141 3.34 16.82 1.22
N PHE A 142 2.15 16.50 0.71
CA PHE A 142 2.00 15.49 -0.32
C PHE A 142 2.76 15.89 -1.59
N THR A 143 3.38 14.92 -2.25
CA THR A 143 3.75 15.08 -3.66
C THR A 143 2.51 14.89 -4.53
N GLN A 144 2.58 15.30 -5.81
CA GLN A 144 1.46 15.11 -6.74
C GLN A 144 1.12 13.62 -6.88
N ILE A 145 2.13 12.75 -6.99
CA ILE A 145 1.93 11.29 -7.11
C ILE A 145 1.26 10.73 -5.86
N SER A 146 1.75 11.07 -4.67
CA SER A 146 1.15 10.63 -3.41
C SER A 146 -0.30 11.10 -3.27
N SER A 147 -0.60 12.33 -3.69
CA SER A 147 -1.96 12.87 -3.72
C SER A 147 -2.86 12.07 -4.67
N ASP A 148 -2.41 11.83 -5.91
CA ASP A 148 -3.19 11.11 -6.91
C ASP A 148 -3.42 9.64 -6.50
N ILE A 149 -2.47 9.01 -5.83
CA ILE A 149 -2.64 7.68 -5.22
C ILE A 149 -3.68 7.72 -4.09
N GLY A 150 -3.62 8.70 -3.19
CA GLY A 150 -4.63 8.87 -2.15
C GLY A 150 -6.05 9.05 -2.72
N GLN A 151 -6.16 9.72 -3.86
CA GLN A 151 -7.43 9.92 -4.57
C GLN A 151 -7.97 8.66 -5.27
N LEU A 152 -7.24 7.54 -5.29
CA LEU A 152 -7.80 6.25 -5.72
C LEU A 152 -8.83 5.68 -4.72
N LEU A 153 -8.87 6.19 -3.48
CA LEU A 153 -9.91 5.83 -2.52
C LEU A 153 -11.28 6.32 -3.00
N PRO A 154 -12.36 5.52 -2.87
CA PRO A 154 -13.67 5.84 -3.47
C PRO A 154 -14.31 7.13 -2.95
N ASN A 155 -14.19 7.41 -1.64
CA ASN A 155 -14.82 8.57 -1.02
C ASN A 155 -13.89 9.78 -0.98
N GLN A 156 -14.04 10.68 -1.96
CA GLN A 156 -13.23 11.89 -2.08
C GLN A 156 -13.40 12.87 -0.90
N GLN A 157 -14.55 12.86 -0.23
CA GLN A 157 -14.75 13.68 0.97
C GLN A 157 -13.93 13.17 2.14
N ALA A 158 -13.83 11.84 2.32
CA ALA A 158 -12.97 11.23 3.34
C ALA A 158 -11.49 11.49 3.04
N VAL A 159 -11.08 11.37 1.79
CA VAL A 159 -9.71 11.73 1.34
C VAL A 159 -9.38 13.17 1.68
N LYS A 160 -10.24 14.11 1.30
CA LYS A 160 -10.07 15.53 1.63
C LYS A 160 -9.95 15.76 3.14
N ASN A 161 -10.79 15.12 3.93
CA ASN A 161 -10.75 15.25 5.39
C ASN A 161 -9.41 14.75 5.95
N MET A 162 -8.95 13.55 5.54
CA MET A 162 -7.66 13.02 5.99
C MET A 162 -6.50 13.93 5.59
N MET A 163 -6.43 14.36 4.32
CA MET A 163 -5.32 15.17 3.82
C MET A 163 -5.22 16.55 4.45
N LEU A 164 -6.38 17.19 4.75
CA LEU A 164 -6.40 18.57 5.25
C LEU A 164 -6.48 18.70 6.77
N THR A 165 -6.85 17.63 7.49
CA THR A 165 -7.03 17.67 8.95
C THR A 165 -6.25 16.61 9.70
N GLY A 166 -5.60 15.66 9.01
CA GLY A 166 -4.88 14.56 9.66
C GLY A 166 -5.79 13.58 10.43
N VAL A 167 -7.12 13.62 10.18
CA VAL A 167 -8.04 12.74 10.90
C VAL A 167 -7.71 11.27 10.66
N ALA A 168 -7.70 10.49 11.75
CA ALA A 168 -7.44 9.07 11.74
C ALA A 168 -8.73 8.27 11.97
N TYR A 169 -9.14 7.50 10.96
CA TYR A 169 -10.35 6.67 11.01
C TYR A 169 -10.05 5.27 11.55
N THR A 170 -10.89 4.77 12.45
CA THR A 170 -10.91 3.36 12.91
C THR A 170 -11.36 2.44 11.77
N GLY A 171 -11.20 1.11 11.93
CA GLY A 171 -11.68 0.16 10.91
C GLY A 171 -13.17 0.30 10.60
N ILE A 172 -14.01 0.50 11.63
CA ILE A 172 -15.46 0.72 11.45
C ILE A 172 -15.71 2.01 10.66
N GLU A 173 -15.11 3.12 11.06
CA GLU A 173 -15.22 4.40 10.37
C GLU A 173 -14.67 4.31 8.93
N CYS A 174 -13.59 3.55 8.69
CA CYS A 174 -13.08 3.31 7.35
C CYS A 174 -14.09 2.60 6.44
N ALA A 175 -14.85 1.64 6.97
CA ALA A 175 -15.93 0.99 6.22
C ALA A 175 -17.10 1.95 5.96
N GLU A 176 -17.54 2.70 6.97
CA GLU A 176 -18.60 3.71 6.84
C GLU A 176 -18.24 4.80 5.84
N GLN A 177 -16.99 5.23 5.85
CA GLN A 177 -16.46 6.24 4.93
C GLN A 177 -15.99 5.68 3.59
N GLN A 178 -16.19 4.39 3.32
CA GLN A 178 -15.76 3.73 2.07
C GLN A 178 -14.25 3.91 1.76
N ILE A 179 -13.42 3.96 2.79
CA ILE A 179 -11.96 3.99 2.66
C ILE A 179 -11.43 2.58 2.39
N VAL A 180 -12.07 1.57 3.00
CA VAL A 180 -11.78 0.15 2.81
C VAL A 180 -12.99 -0.59 2.25
N ASP A 181 -12.73 -1.69 1.56
CA ASP A 181 -13.76 -2.47 0.86
C ASP A 181 -14.52 -3.40 1.83
N ALA A 182 -13.85 -3.87 2.90
CA ALA A 182 -14.49 -4.67 3.96
C ALA A 182 -13.67 -4.61 5.26
N ILE A 183 -14.32 -4.95 6.37
CA ILE A 183 -13.68 -5.09 7.68
C ILE A 183 -14.00 -6.45 8.28
N TYR A 184 -13.03 -7.02 9.01
CA TYR A 184 -13.15 -8.31 9.67
C TYR A 184 -12.47 -8.31 11.04
N PRO A 185 -12.91 -9.14 12.00
CA PRO A 185 -12.14 -9.42 13.20
C PRO A 185 -10.75 -9.96 12.87
N GLN A 186 -9.81 -9.83 13.79
CA GLN A 186 -8.42 -10.25 13.57
C GLN A 186 -8.27 -11.71 13.12
N ASP A 187 -9.03 -12.59 13.70
CA ASP A 187 -8.99 -14.04 13.45
C ASP A 187 -9.53 -14.44 12.07
N GLN A 188 -10.30 -13.57 11.41
CA GLN A 188 -10.88 -13.81 10.08
C GLN A 188 -10.18 -13.00 8.98
N LEU A 189 -9.59 -11.84 9.31
CA LEU A 189 -9.10 -10.87 8.33
C LEU A 189 -8.12 -11.48 7.30
N GLN A 190 -7.14 -12.25 7.77
CA GLN A 190 -6.11 -12.82 6.89
C GLN A 190 -6.70 -13.85 5.92
N GLU A 191 -7.62 -14.68 6.40
CA GLU A 191 -8.30 -15.68 5.59
C GLU A 191 -9.18 -15.01 4.52
N GLU A 192 -9.95 -14.01 4.89
CA GLU A 192 -10.85 -13.30 3.97
C GLU A 192 -10.07 -12.50 2.92
N ALA A 193 -8.94 -11.88 3.32
CA ALA A 193 -8.06 -11.22 2.37
C ALA A 193 -7.42 -12.22 1.37
N LEU A 194 -7.03 -13.40 1.82
CA LEU A 194 -6.52 -14.46 0.97
C LEU A 194 -7.60 -15.01 0.03
N ASN A 195 -8.83 -15.21 0.51
CA ASN A 195 -9.98 -15.66 -0.28
C ASN A 195 -10.30 -14.66 -1.41
N LEU A 196 -10.30 -13.36 -1.10
CA LEU A 196 -10.45 -12.33 -2.12
C LEU A 196 -9.31 -12.39 -3.14
N ALA A 197 -8.05 -12.45 -2.69
CA ALA A 197 -6.90 -12.53 -3.57
C ALA A 197 -6.93 -13.76 -4.49
N LYS A 198 -7.33 -14.94 -3.99
CA LYS A 198 -7.56 -16.16 -4.79
C LYS A 198 -8.65 -15.96 -5.85
N THR A 199 -9.75 -15.32 -5.46
CA THR A 199 -10.84 -14.99 -6.38
C THR A 199 -10.36 -14.08 -7.50
N LEU A 200 -9.54 -13.08 -7.18
CA LEU A 200 -8.96 -12.16 -8.17
C LEU A 200 -7.91 -12.87 -9.03
N ALA A 201 -7.08 -13.75 -8.46
CA ALA A 201 -6.10 -14.55 -9.19
C ALA A 201 -6.74 -15.51 -10.21
N SER A 202 -8.02 -15.84 -10.08
CA SER A 202 -8.75 -16.65 -11.06
C SER A 202 -9.19 -15.86 -12.31
N LYS A 203 -9.09 -14.54 -12.31
CA LYS A 203 -9.49 -13.69 -13.44
C LYS A 203 -8.41 -13.67 -14.52
N ASP A 204 -8.83 -13.39 -15.76
CA ASP A 204 -7.85 -13.11 -16.82
C ASP A 204 -7.03 -11.87 -16.46
N ARG A 205 -5.75 -12.10 -16.21
CA ARG A 205 -4.81 -11.09 -15.71
C ARG A 205 -4.69 -9.89 -16.65
N ASN A 206 -4.63 -10.15 -17.94
CA ASN A 206 -4.45 -9.10 -18.94
C ASN A 206 -5.68 -8.18 -19.00
N THR A 207 -6.87 -8.76 -19.12
CA THR A 207 -8.13 -8.01 -19.16
C THR A 207 -8.36 -7.22 -17.87
N TYR A 208 -8.05 -7.85 -16.71
CA TYR A 208 -8.14 -7.17 -15.43
C TYR A 208 -7.27 -5.90 -15.39
N CYS A 209 -6.00 -6.04 -15.75
CA CYS A 209 -5.05 -4.92 -15.70
C CYS A 209 -5.41 -3.80 -16.68
N ILE A 210 -5.86 -4.14 -17.90
CA ILE A 210 -6.33 -3.15 -18.87
C ILE A 210 -7.50 -2.36 -18.28
N ASN A 211 -8.52 -3.03 -17.76
CA ASN A 211 -9.71 -2.37 -17.20
C ASN A 211 -9.36 -1.47 -16.00
N ARG A 212 -8.51 -1.98 -15.07
CA ARG A 212 -8.05 -1.18 -13.92
C ARG A 212 -7.27 0.07 -14.37
N ASN A 213 -6.37 -0.07 -15.34
CA ASN A 213 -5.53 1.04 -15.78
C ASN A 213 -6.35 2.16 -16.46
N LEU A 214 -7.50 1.84 -17.07
CA LEU A 214 -8.45 2.85 -17.57
C LEU A 214 -9.03 3.72 -16.44
N LEU A 215 -9.08 3.22 -15.21
CA LEU A 215 -9.53 3.96 -14.03
C LEU A 215 -8.40 4.80 -13.39
N ARG A 216 -7.13 4.65 -13.86
CA ARG A 216 -5.94 5.25 -13.25
C ARG A 216 -5.07 6.03 -14.27
N PRO A 217 -5.67 6.94 -15.09
CA PRO A 217 -4.93 7.64 -16.16
C PRO A 217 -3.81 8.54 -15.63
N ALA A 218 -4.01 9.22 -14.49
CA ALA A 218 -3.00 10.06 -13.87
C ALA A 218 -1.77 9.24 -13.44
N ILE A 219 -1.98 8.09 -12.80
CA ILE A 219 -0.87 7.21 -12.37
C ILE A 219 -0.11 6.66 -13.57
N THR A 220 -0.83 6.32 -14.65
CA THR A 220 -0.20 5.87 -15.90
C THR A 220 0.71 6.96 -16.50
N ALA A 221 0.30 8.23 -16.43
CA ALA A 221 1.12 9.34 -16.90
C ALA A 221 2.36 9.53 -16.01
N HIS A 222 2.20 9.47 -14.68
CA HIS A 222 3.32 9.58 -13.74
C HIS A 222 4.37 8.49 -13.96
N LEU A 223 3.96 7.22 -14.09
CA LEU A 223 4.92 6.13 -14.30
C LEU A 223 5.73 6.32 -15.58
N LYS A 224 5.13 6.80 -16.66
CA LYS A 224 5.84 7.12 -17.90
C LYS A 224 6.91 8.19 -17.71
N ASN A 225 6.62 9.23 -16.91
CA ASN A 225 7.58 10.31 -16.65
C ASN A 225 8.74 9.86 -15.77
N LEU A 226 8.51 8.94 -14.82
CA LEU A 226 9.54 8.39 -13.94
C LEU A 226 10.49 7.42 -14.68
N THR A 227 10.08 6.88 -15.83
CA THR A 227 10.86 5.88 -16.60
C THR A 227 11.55 6.46 -17.84
N GLN A 228 11.42 7.76 -18.10
CA GLN A 228 12.12 8.51 -19.14
C GLN A 228 13.41 9.12 -18.59
#